data_edd096f34902c38d982213e243a6fe31
#
_entry.id   edd096f34902c38d982213e243a6fe31
#
_cell.length_a   1.000
_cell.length_b   1.000
_cell.length_c   1.000
_cell.angle_alpha   90.00
_cell.angle_beta   90.00
_cell.angle_gamma   90.00
#
_symmetry.space_group_name_H-M   'P 1'
#
loop_
_entity.id
_entity.type
_entity.pdbx_description
1 polymer ?
#
loop_
_entity_poly.entity_id
_entity_poly.type
_entity_poly.pdbx_seq_one_letter_code
_entity_poly.pdbx_strand_id
1 'polypeptide(L)'
;LNVRKALFAVDESTTIKNPGAKRTKNILRLSKMGKYRRILTGSPVTKSPLDLYTQCLFLDEYLLDHSSYYTFRTRYAQMRTMNFNGRSVQVVVGYQNLAELSKKLESFSYRVLKDDCLDLPPKTYMKRIIQLTPEQKKVYEQMKKMALATLNNKTITTMNVITQLMRLQQITCGHFKADDDSVQEIKNNRIIELMNLLEEVEGKAIIWAHWRHDIA
;
A
#
# COMPACT_ATOMS: atom_id res chain seq x y z
N LEU A 1 22.61 13.98 25.91
CA LEU A 1 21.55 13.04 26.22
C LEU A 1 22.16 11.63 26.38
N ASN A 2 22.04 11.05 27.58
CA ASN A 2 22.51 9.67 27.81
C ASN A 2 21.46 8.70 27.28
N VAL A 3 21.58 8.29 26.02
CA VAL A 3 20.65 7.40 25.32
C VAL A 3 20.78 5.92 25.71
N ARG A 4 21.75 5.56 26.54
CA ARG A 4 22.01 4.15 26.92
C ARG A 4 20.83 3.46 27.66
N LYS A 5 19.95 4.22 28.31
CA LYS A 5 18.74 3.72 28.97
C LYS A 5 17.45 4.06 28.23
N ALA A 6 17.54 4.59 27.00
CA ALA A 6 16.38 4.98 26.23
C ALA A 6 15.62 3.76 25.67
N LEU A 7 14.31 3.89 25.64
CA LEU A 7 13.41 3.04 24.87
C LEU A 7 13.21 3.66 23.48
N PHE A 8 13.47 2.88 22.44
CA PHE A 8 13.11 3.22 21.06
C PHE A 8 11.84 2.48 20.69
N ALA A 9 10.79 3.22 20.42
CA ALA A 9 9.53 2.68 19.91
C ALA A 9 9.31 3.15 18.48
N VAL A 10 8.94 2.22 17.59
CA VAL A 10 8.55 2.52 16.20
C VAL A 10 7.07 2.18 16.06
N ASP A 11 6.26 3.21 15.92
CA ASP A 11 4.86 3.07 15.53
C ASP A 11 4.76 2.93 14.02
N GLU A 12 3.75 2.18 13.55
CA GLU A 12 3.59 1.78 12.16
C GLU A 12 4.88 1.19 11.57
N SER A 13 5.41 0.14 12.26
CA SER A 13 6.70 -0.49 11.92
C SER A 13 6.77 -1.06 10.50
N THR A 14 5.65 -1.22 9.81
CA THR A 14 5.61 -1.54 8.38
C THR A 14 6.36 -0.52 7.52
N THR A 15 6.56 0.69 8.01
CA THR A 15 7.36 1.73 7.33
C THR A 15 8.84 1.38 7.19
N ILE A 16 9.33 0.44 8.00
CA ILE A 16 10.73 -0.06 7.97
C ILE A 16 10.87 -1.48 7.41
N LYS A 17 9.84 -2.03 6.75
CA LYS A 17 9.85 -3.39 6.19
C LYS A 17 10.84 -3.62 5.03
N ASN A 18 11.21 -2.57 4.30
CA ASN A 18 12.11 -2.69 3.16
C ASN A 18 13.57 -2.54 3.59
N PRO A 19 14.41 -3.60 3.51
CA PRO A 19 15.81 -3.57 3.95
C PRO A 19 16.68 -2.60 3.12
N GLY A 20 16.29 -2.33 1.87
CA GLY A 20 17.01 -1.43 0.97
C GLY A 20 16.74 0.06 1.23
N ALA A 21 15.63 0.40 1.90
CA ALA A 21 15.21 1.78 2.08
C ALA A 21 16.15 2.57 3.02
N LYS A 22 16.45 3.81 2.65
CA LYS A 22 17.30 4.72 3.44
C LYS A 22 16.74 4.92 4.86
N ARG A 23 15.40 5.04 4.99
CA ARG A 23 14.71 5.14 6.28
C ARG A 23 15.01 3.94 7.17
N THR A 24 14.84 2.72 6.66
CA THR A 24 15.09 1.47 7.39
C THR A 24 16.53 1.41 7.90
N LYS A 25 17.51 1.68 7.02
CA LYS A 25 18.92 1.67 7.37
C LYS A 25 19.24 2.68 8.49
N ASN A 26 18.68 3.88 8.44
CA ASN A 26 18.88 4.91 9.45
C ASN A 26 18.24 4.51 10.80
N ILE A 27 17.04 3.97 10.80
CA ILE A 27 16.36 3.53 12.02
C ILE A 27 17.07 2.35 12.64
N LEU A 28 17.53 1.36 11.85
CA LEU A 28 18.33 0.24 12.36
C LEU A 28 19.67 0.71 12.96
N ARG A 29 20.30 1.74 12.39
CA ARG A 29 21.50 2.33 12.97
C ARG A 29 21.22 3.00 14.31
N LEU A 30 20.13 3.75 14.41
CA LEU A 30 19.72 4.41 15.65
C LEU A 30 19.32 3.40 16.73
N SER A 31 18.69 2.29 16.39
CA SER A 31 18.26 1.28 17.33
C SER A 31 19.42 0.70 18.18
N LYS A 32 20.62 0.66 17.61
CA LYS A 32 21.85 0.19 18.30
C LYS A 32 22.27 1.09 19.46
N MET A 33 21.78 2.32 19.54
CA MET A 33 22.10 3.28 20.59
C MET A 33 21.24 3.09 21.84
N GLY A 34 20.04 2.47 21.73
CA GLY A 34 19.10 2.27 22.81
C GLY A 34 19.15 0.86 23.39
N LYS A 35 18.85 0.74 24.68
CA LYS A 35 18.80 -0.56 25.36
C LYS A 35 17.50 -1.30 25.09
N TYR A 36 16.38 -0.60 25.03
CA TYR A 36 15.05 -1.18 24.87
C TYR A 36 14.44 -0.80 23.55
N ARG A 37 13.77 -1.73 22.89
CA ARG A 37 13.14 -1.51 21.57
C ARG A 37 11.75 -2.12 21.58
N ARG A 38 10.81 -1.43 20.89
CA ARG A 38 9.44 -1.86 20.70
C ARG A 38 9.00 -1.48 19.30
N ILE A 39 8.17 -2.29 18.71
CA ILE A 39 7.44 -1.96 17.47
C ILE A 39 5.96 -2.12 17.72
N LEU A 40 5.17 -1.25 17.09
CA LEU A 40 3.72 -1.31 17.08
C LEU A 40 3.26 -1.29 15.62
N THR A 41 2.27 -2.09 15.31
CA THR A 41 1.66 -2.10 13.98
C THR A 41 0.35 -2.86 14.00
N GLY A 42 -0.64 -2.37 13.28
CA GLY A 42 -1.91 -3.08 13.07
C GLY A 42 -1.79 -4.25 12.09
N SER A 43 -0.74 -4.28 11.25
CA SER A 43 -0.53 -5.34 10.25
C SER A 43 0.96 -5.48 9.93
N PRO A 44 1.70 -6.36 10.61
CA PRO A 44 3.14 -6.51 10.41
C PRO A 44 3.51 -7.07 9.03
N VAL A 45 2.60 -7.82 8.43
CA VAL A 45 2.72 -8.37 7.08
C VAL A 45 1.74 -7.66 6.17
N THR A 46 2.24 -6.88 5.21
CA THR A 46 1.38 -6.12 4.28
C THR A 46 1.37 -6.71 2.87
N LYS A 47 2.51 -7.21 2.41
CA LYS A 47 2.65 -7.80 1.07
C LYS A 47 3.19 -9.22 1.11
N SER A 48 4.12 -9.49 2.03
CA SER A 48 4.76 -10.79 2.11
C SER A 48 5.29 -11.06 3.52
N PRO A 49 5.46 -12.33 3.92
CA PRO A 49 6.11 -12.68 5.18
C PRO A 49 7.53 -12.11 5.31
N LEU A 50 8.17 -11.78 4.19
CA LEU A 50 9.50 -11.17 4.17
C LEU A 50 9.51 -9.74 4.76
N ASP A 51 8.35 -9.10 4.86
CA ASP A 51 8.17 -7.79 5.50
C ASP A 51 8.58 -7.81 6.99
N LEU A 52 8.61 -9.00 7.62
CA LEU A 52 8.95 -9.18 9.03
C LEU A 52 10.44 -9.03 9.33
N TYR A 53 11.32 -9.36 8.39
CA TYR A 53 12.75 -9.43 8.65
C TYR A 53 13.32 -8.17 9.31
N THR A 54 13.16 -7.02 8.68
CA THR A 54 13.73 -5.76 9.18
C THR A 54 13.00 -5.20 10.39
N GLN A 55 11.72 -5.54 10.55
CA GLN A 55 10.96 -5.18 11.75
C GLN A 55 11.48 -5.95 12.98
N CYS A 56 11.73 -7.24 12.84
CA CYS A 56 12.34 -8.06 13.89
C CYS A 56 13.82 -7.70 14.11
N LEU A 57 14.58 -7.42 13.05
CA LEU A 57 15.95 -6.94 13.13
C LEU A 57 16.08 -5.64 13.94
N PHE A 58 15.08 -4.77 13.90
CA PHE A 58 15.03 -3.58 14.74
C PHE A 58 14.93 -3.93 16.22
N LEU A 59 14.18 -4.97 16.58
CA LEU A 59 14.02 -5.42 17.97
C LEU A 59 15.32 -6.06 18.47
N ASP A 60 15.76 -7.09 17.76
CA ASP A 60 17.02 -7.79 18.04
C ASP A 60 17.47 -8.55 16.80
N GLU A 61 18.79 -8.60 16.56
CA GLU A 61 19.36 -9.25 15.38
C GLU A 61 19.30 -10.79 15.43
N TYR A 62 19.09 -11.36 16.60
CA TYR A 62 19.03 -12.81 16.81
C TYR A 62 17.61 -13.38 16.86
N LEU A 63 16.56 -12.56 16.91
CA LEU A 63 15.17 -13.01 17.08
C LEU A 63 14.70 -14.02 16.03
N LEU A 64 15.16 -13.91 14.81
CA LEU A 64 14.74 -14.78 13.72
C LEU A 64 15.78 -15.86 13.36
N ASP A 65 16.92 -15.91 14.05
CA ASP A 65 18.04 -16.83 13.77
C ASP A 65 18.57 -16.76 12.33
N HIS A 66 18.55 -15.59 11.74
CA HIS A 66 19.04 -15.35 10.39
C HIS A 66 20.04 -14.21 10.34
N SER A 67 21.25 -14.50 9.88
CA SER A 67 22.34 -13.51 9.78
C SER A 67 22.13 -12.43 8.71
N SER A 68 21.25 -12.68 7.75
CA SER A 68 20.98 -11.72 6.66
C SER A 68 19.57 -11.87 6.09
N TYR A 69 19.11 -10.81 5.41
CA TYR A 69 17.86 -10.86 4.66
C TYR A 69 17.84 -11.99 3.61
N TYR A 70 18.98 -12.29 3.01
CA TYR A 70 19.07 -13.34 1.99
C TYR A 70 18.84 -14.74 2.58
N THR A 71 19.43 -15.04 3.73
CA THR A 71 19.22 -16.33 4.42
C THR A 71 17.76 -16.47 4.88
N PHE A 72 17.17 -15.40 5.40
CA PHE A 72 15.75 -15.34 5.76
C PHE A 72 14.86 -15.58 4.53
N ARG A 73 15.11 -14.85 3.44
CA ARG A 73 14.36 -15.01 2.19
C ARG A 73 14.44 -16.42 1.64
N THR A 74 15.62 -17.03 1.62
CA THR A 74 15.81 -18.41 1.14
C THR A 74 15.06 -19.42 2.00
N ARG A 75 14.94 -19.18 3.31
CA ARG A 75 14.21 -20.06 4.23
C ARG A 75 12.70 -19.99 4.03
N TYR A 76 12.15 -18.79 3.81
CA TYR A 76 10.71 -18.54 3.86
C TYR A 76 10.08 -18.23 2.49
N ALA A 77 10.86 -18.04 1.43
CA ALA A 77 10.34 -17.82 0.08
C ALA A 77 10.79 -18.90 -0.90
N GLN A 78 9.87 -19.28 -1.77
CA GLN A 78 10.15 -20.13 -2.93
C GLN A 78 10.59 -19.23 -4.08
N MET A 79 11.82 -19.44 -4.56
CA MET A 79 12.43 -18.63 -5.62
C MET A 79 12.42 -19.36 -6.95
N ARG A 80 12.11 -18.64 -8.03
CA ARG A 80 12.22 -19.15 -9.39
C ARG A 80 13.03 -18.18 -10.25
N THR A 81 13.95 -18.71 -11.04
CA THR A 81 14.68 -17.92 -12.02
C THR A 81 13.81 -17.72 -13.25
N MET A 82 13.60 -16.46 -13.62
CA MET A 82 12.91 -16.07 -14.85
C MET A 82 13.83 -15.22 -15.71
N ASN A 83 13.77 -15.42 -17.03
CA ASN A 83 14.55 -14.66 -18.00
C ASN A 83 13.68 -13.54 -18.57
N PHE A 84 14.10 -12.28 -18.35
CA PHE A 84 13.49 -11.09 -18.92
C PHE A 84 14.51 -10.36 -19.80
N ASN A 85 14.25 -10.27 -21.09
CA ASN A 85 15.11 -9.57 -22.06
C ASN A 85 16.60 -9.98 -21.95
N GLY A 86 16.87 -11.30 -21.86
CA GLY A 86 18.23 -11.82 -21.75
C GLY A 86 18.89 -11.71 -20.37
N ARG A 87 18.17 -11.21 -19.36
CA ARG A 87 18.66 -11.15 -17.98
C ARG A 87 17.90 -12.16 -17.10
N SER A 88 18.65 -12.97 -16.37
CA SER A 88 18.09 -13.89 -15.38
C SER A 88 17.80 -13.15 -14.08
N VAL A 89 16.54 -13.17 -13.64
CA VAL A 89 16.10 -12.54 -12.40
C VAL A 89 15.43 -13.57 -11.51
N GLN A 90 15.77 -13.58 -10.23
CA GLN A 90 15.09 -14.42 -9.25
C GLN A 90 13.82 -13.75 -8.74
N VAL A 91 12.69 -14.41 -8.91
CA VAL A 91 11.37 -13.94 -8.52
C VAL A 91 10.80 -14.85 -7.45
N VAL A 92 10.13 -14.25 -6.45
CA VAL A 92 9.38 -15.01 -5.44
C VAL A 92 8.09 -15.52 -6.08
N VAL A 93 7.89 -16.83 -6.09
CA VAL A 93 6.68 -17.48 -6.63
C VAL A 93 5.78 -18.07 -5.55
N GLY A 94 6.25 -18.13 -4.31
CA GLY A 94 5.49 -18.65 -3.19
C GLY A 94 6.25 -18.48 -1.87
N TYR A 95 5.63 -18.97 -0.79
CA TYR A 95 6.21 -18.96 0.55
C TYR A 95 6.15 -20.33 1.17
N GLN A 96 7.08 -20.61 2.08
CA GLN A 96 7.23 -21.91 2.74
C GLN A 96 7.61 -21.72 4.22
N ASN A 97 7.54 -22.79 5.02
CA ASN A 97 7.90 -22.79 6.44
C ASN A 97 7.18 -21.74 7.29
N LEU A 98 5.96 -21.33 6.90
CA LEU A 98 5.23 -20.26 7.58
C LEU A 98 4.83 -20.63 9.01
N ALA A 99 4.56 -21.90 9.30
CA ALA A 99 4.26 -22.38 10.66
C ALA A 99 5.46 -22.19 11.60
N GLU A 100 6.67 -22.46 11.11
CA GLU A 100 7.91 -22.20 11.85
C GLU A 100 8.08 -20.72 12.16
N LEU A 101 7.85 -19.85 11.16
CA LEU A 101 7.93 -18.40 11.32
C LEU A 101 6.90 -17.90 12.33
N SER A 102 5.65 -18.38 12.25
CA SER A 102 4.59 -18.02 13.21
C SER A 102 4.99 -18.39 14.64
N LYS A 103 5.49 -19.59 14.85
CA LYS A 103 5.93 -20.06 16.16
C LYS A 103 7.08 -19.21 16.73
N LYS A 104 8.02 -18.78 15.88
CA LYS A 104 9.09 -17.86 16.30
C LYS A 104 8.53 -16.52 16.76
N LEU A 105 7.57 -15.95 16.01
CA LEU A 105 6.94 -14.67 16.34
C LEU A 105 6.17 -14.74 17.66
N GLU A 106 5.46 -15.81 17.94
CA GLU A 106 4.69 -16.00 19.17
C GLU A 106 5.54 -15.84 20.44
N SER A 107 6.83 -16.18 20.40
CA SER A 107 7.72 -16.12 21.54
C SER A 107 8.02 -14.70 22.06
N PHE A 108 7.87 -13.67 21.21
CA PHE A 108 8.21 -12.28 21.55
C PHE A 108 7.18 -11.24 21.11
N SER A 109 6.07 -11.66 20.45
CA SER A 109 5.02 -10.77 20.00
C SER A 109 3.72 -10.97 20.77
N TYR A 110 2.94 -9.91 20.86
CA TYR A 110 1.59 -9.95 21.42
C TYR A 110 0.62 -9.37 20.39
N ARG A 111 -0.46 -10.09 20.13
CA ARG A 111 -1.49 -9.70 19.18
C ARG A 111 -2.84 -9.63 19.89
N VAL A 112 -3.55 -8.54 19.62
CA VAL A 112 -4.92 -8.33 20.10
C VAL A 112 -5.80 -8.04 18.87
N LEU A 113 -6.89 -8.74 18.73
CA LEU A 113 -7.88 -8.47 17.70
C LEU A 113 -8.95 -7.51 18.25
N LYS A 114 -9.50 -6.67 17.38
CA LYS A 114 -10.58 -5.75 17.75
C LYS A 114 -11.80 -6.51 18.26
N ASP A 115 -12.11 -7.62 17.62
CA ASP A 115 -13.27 -8.46 17.95
C ASP A 115 -13.14 -9.15 19.33
N ASP A 116 -11.89 -9.29 19.84
CA ASP A 116 -11.64 -9.88 21.17
C ASP A 116 -11.75 -8.85 22.31
N CYS A 117 -11.66 -7.56 21.99
CA CYS A 117 -11.51 -6.50 22.98
C CYS A 117 -12.54 -5.39 22.92
N LEU A 118 -13.29 -5.28 21.84
CA LEU A 118 -14.21 -4.19 21.60
C LEU A 118 -15.56 -4.75 21.15
N ASP A 119 -16.62 -4.35 21.83
CA ASP A 119 -17.99 -4.58 21.39
C ASP A 119 -18.36 -3.45 20.41
N LEU A 120 -18.07 -3.68 19.13
CA LEU A 120 -18.33 -2.73 18.06
C LEU A 120 -19.52 -3.22 17.20
N PRO A 121 -20.38 -2.32 16.74
CA PRO A 121 -21.42 -2.67 15.79
C PRO A 121 -20.81 -3.23 14.49
N PRO A 122 -21.51 -4.12 13.80
CA PRO A 122 -21.04 -4.69 12.55
C PRO A 122 -20.84 -3.61 11.49
N LYS A 123 -19.77 -3.76 10.70
CA LYS A 123 -19.50 -2.85 9.58
C LYS A 123 -20.47 -3.12 8.44
N THR A 124 -21.16 -2.07 8.00
CA THR A 124 -22.02 -2.11 6.84
C THR A 124 -21.31 -1.47 5.64
N TYR A 125 -21.30 -2.17 4.51
CA TYR A 125 -20.72 -1.68 3.26
C TYR A 125 -21.84 -1.47 2.23
N MET A 126 -21.94 -0.24 1.73
CA MET A 126 -22.88 0.11 0.67
C MET A 126 -22.15 0.69 -0.53
N LYS A 127 -22.71 0.48 -1.72
CA LYS A 127 -22.20 1.07 -2.96
C LYS A 127 -23.28 1.97 -3.56
N ARG A 128 -22.92 3.21 -3.87
CA ARG A 128 -23.76 4.10 -4.67
C ARG A 128 -23.18 4.20 -6.07
N ILE A 129 -23.97 3.81 -7.06
CA ILE A 129 -23.60 3.87 -8.47
C ILE A 129 -24.06 5.20 -9.03
N ILE A 130 -23.11 6.02 -9.44
CA ILE A 130 -23.37 7.36 -9.97
C ILE A 130 -23.21 7.32 -11.49
N GLN A 131 -24.22 7.77 -12.20
CA GLN A 131 -24.19 7.85 -13.67
C GLN A 131 -23.31 9.02 -14.10
N LEU A 132 -22.49 8.79 -15.13
CA LEU A 132 -21.72 9.86 -15.77
C LEU A 132 -22.66 10.85 -16.45
N THR A 133 -22.32 12.14 -16.41
CA THR A 133 -23.01 13.14 -17.21
C THR A 133 -22.80 12.87 -18.72
N PRO A 134 -23.67 13.38 -19.61
CA PRO A 134 -23.47 13.22 -21.04
C PRO A 134 -22.10 13.72 -21.53
N GLU A 135 -21.63 14.82 -20.93
CA GLU A 135 -20.30 15.39 -21.21
C GLU A 135 -19.18 14.45 -20.78
N GLN A 136 -19.21 13.96 -19.53
CA GLN A 136 -18.23 12.99 -19.05
C GLN A 136 -18.21 11.73 -19.91
N LYS A 137 -19.39 11.21 -20.28
CA LYS A 137 -19.51 10.01 -21.11
C LYS A 137 -18.87 10.22 -22.47
N LYS A 138 -19.08 11.37 -23.09
CA LYS A 138 -18.47 11.73 -24.39
C LYS A 138 -16.93 11.72 -24.29
N VAL A 139 -16.38 12.44 -23.30
CA VAL A 139 -14.92 12.52 -23.10
C VAL A 139 -14.34 11.16 -22.73
N TYR A 140 -15.02 10.40 -21.87
CA TYR A 140 -14.62 9.06 -21.46
C TYR A 140 -14.52 8.10 -22.66
N GLU A 141 -15.53 8.06 -23.53
CA GLU A 141 -15.54 7.19 -24.71
C GLU A 141 -14.48 7.60 -25.75
N GLN A 142 -14.22 8.89 -25.92
CA GLN A 142 -13.13 9.37 -26.76
C GLN A 142 -11.76 8.90 -26.23
N MET A 143 -11.49 9.10 -24.94
CA MET A 143 -10.25 8.66 -24.30
C MET A 143 -10.10 7.14 -24.37
N LYS A 144 -11.17 6.38 -24.14
CA LYS A 144 -11.18 4.92 -24.21
C LYS A 144 -10.85 4.43 -25.63
N LYS A 145 -11.41 5.05 -26.67
CA LYS A 145 -11.09 4.72 -28.08
C LYS A 145 -9.61 4.99 -28.39
N MET A 146 -9.07 6.12 -27.94
CA MET A 146 -7.64 6.44 -28.09
C MET A 146 -6.76 5.43 -27.36
N ALA A 147 -7.13 5.06 -26.12
CA ALA A 147 -6.43 4.06 -25.34
C ALA A 147 -6.41 2.70 -26.04
N LEU A 148 -7.54 2.24 -26.58
CA LEU A 148 -7.64 0.99 -27.31
C LEU A 148 -6.86 1.02 -28.64
N ALA A 149 -6.90 2.13 -29.38
CA ALA A 149 -6.11 2.29 -30.61
C ALA A 149 -4.60 2.22 -30.32
N THR A 150 -4.17 2.83 -29.22
CA THR A 150 -2.79 2.76 -28.75
C THR A 150 -2.42 1.32 -28.38
N LEU A 151 -3.29 0.55 -27.71
CA LEU A 151 -3.08 -0.87 -27.37
C LEU A 151 -2.91 -1.77 -28.62
N ASN A 152 -3.62 -1.50 -29.67
CA ASN A 152 -3.56 -2.29 -30.92
C ASN A 152 -2.28 -2.03 -31.74
N ASN A 153 -1.64 -0.89 -31.57
CA ASN A 153 -0.40 -0.49 -32.29
C ASN A 153 0.87 -0.97 -31.55
N LYS A 154 1.03 -2.22 -31.21
CA LYS A 154 2.20 -3.00 -30.73
C LYS A 154 3.41 -2.27 -30.07
N THR A 155 3.41 -0.95 -29.91
CA THR A 155 4.51 -0.13 -29.36
C THR A 155 4.27 0.40 -27.94
N ILE A 156 3.54 -0.37 -27.11
CA ILE A 156 3.10 0.14 -25.82
C ILE A 156 4.02 -0.28 -24.69
N THR A 157 4.55 0.71 -23.99
CA THR A 157 5.14 0.51 -22.68
C THR A 157 4.03 0.42 -21.61
N THR A 158 4.24 -0.39 -20.57
CA THR A 158 3.33 -0.51 -19.42
C THR A 158 2.97 0.86 -18.80
N MET A 159 3.90 1.81 -18.88
CA MET A 159 3.70 3.19 -18.43
C MET A 159 2.55 3.90 -19.15
N ASN A 160 2.45 3.74 -20.47
CA ASN A 160 1.39 4.39 -21.26
C ASN A 160 -0.01 3.85 -20.89
N VAL A 161 -0.12 2.54 -20.65
CA VAL A 161 -1.39 1.91 -20.24
C VAL A 161 -1.85 2.44 -18.87
N ILE A 162 -0.95 2.50 -17.91
CA ILE A 162 -1.26 3.03 -16.57
C ILE A 162 -1.70 4.48 -16.66
N THR A 163 -1.00 5.30 -17.42
CA THR A 163 -1.35 6.72 -17.59
C THR A 163 -2.75 6.88 -18.18
N GLN A 164 -3.10 6.06 -19.18
CA GLN A 164 -4.44 6.10 -19.79
C GLN A 164 -5.54 5.68 -18.83
N LEU A 165 -5.30 4.63 -18.02
CA LEU A 165 -6.24 4.21 -16.98
C LEU A 165 -6.42 5.32 -15.92
N MET A 166 -5.35 5.99 -15.52
CA MET A 166 -5.42 7.12 -14.60
C MET A 166 -6.25 8.28 -15.19
N ARG A 167 -6.09 8.59 -16.47
CA ARG A 167 -6.88 9.64 -17.14
C ARG A 167 -8.37 9.26 -17.24
N LEU A 168 -8.70 8.02 -17.56
CA LEU A 168 -10.08 7.53 -17.50
C LEU A 168 -10.69 7.66 -16.12
N GLN A 169 -9.93 7.34 -15.07
CA GLN A 169 -10.36 7.52 -13.69
C GLN A 169 -10.57 9.00 -13.33
N GLN A 170 -9.68 9.90 -13.76
CA GLN A 170 -9.84 11.34 -13.56
C GLN A 170 -11.13 11.87 -14.20
N ILE A 171 -11.42 11.47 -15.44
CA ILE A 171 -12.65 11.85 -16.14
C ILE A 171 -13.90 11.40 -15.35
N THR A 172 -13.89 10.20 -14.78
CA THR A 172 -15.00 9.76 -13.91
C THR A 172 -15.08 10.55 -12.62
N CYS A 173 -13.97 11.17 -12.16
CA CYS A 173 -13.93 12.07 -11.02
C CYS A 173 -14.36 13.51 -11.35
N GLY A 174 -14.57 13.85 -12.63
CA GLY A 174 -15.02 15.16 -13.07
C GLY A 174 -13.88 16.13 -13.42
N HIS A 175 -12.68 15.62 -13.65
CA HIS A 175 -11.56 16.43 -14.12
C HIS A 175 -10.62 15.57 -14.97
N PHE A 176 -9.75 16.21 -15.75
CA PHE A 176 -8.60 15.53 -16.36
C PHE A 176 -7.45 16.50 -16.51
N LYS A 177 -6.24 15.95 -16.48
CA LYS A 177 -5.02 16.70 -16.71
C LYS A 177 -4.66 16.63 -18.19
N ALA A 178 -4.60 17.76 -18.87
CA ALA A 178 -4.17 17.86 -20.25
C ALA A 178 -2.64 17.68 -20.39
N ASP A 179 -2.14 17.58 -21.62
CA ASP A 179 -0.72 17.37 -21.88
C ASP A 179 0.17 18.58 -21.53
N ASP A 180 -0.42 19.77 -21.46
CA ASP A 180 0.20 21.03 -21.00
C ASP A 180 0.19 21.20 -19.48
N ASP A 181 -0.13 20.15 -18.74
CA ASP A 181 -0.28 20.13 -17.29
C ASP A 181 -1.49 20.92 -16.74
N SER A 182 -2.30 21.55 -17.57
CA SER A 182 -3.55 22.19 -17.14
C SER A 182 -4.59 21.18 -16.68
N VAL A 183 -5.35 21.52 -15.66
CA VAL A 183 -6.47 20.70 -15.19
C VAL A 183 -7.77 21.30 -15.73
N GLN A 184 -8.53 20.49 -16.46
CA GLN A 184 -9.85 20.87 -16.97
C GLN A 184 -10.93 20.21 -16.15
N GLU A 185 -11.92 20.99 -15.74
CA GLU A 185 -13.08 20.50 -15.01
C GLU A 185 -14.16 20.00 -15.96
N ILE A 186 -14.82 18.94 -15.60
CA ILE A 186 -15.97 18.37 -16.30
C ILE A 186 -17.11 18.28 -15.30
N LYS A 187 -18.27 18.80 -15.66
CA LYS A 187 -19.46 18.70 -14.80
C LYS A 187 -19.73 17.24 -14.45
N ASN A 188 -19.89 16.97 -13.15
CA ASN A 188 -20.10 15.62 -12.63
C ASN A 188 -21.21 15.59 -11.57
N ASN A 189 -21.78 14.39 -11.37
CA ASN A 189 -22.85 14.16 -10.41
C ASN A 189 -22.33 13.70 -9.03
N ARG A 190 -21.01 13.49 -8.86
CA ARG A 190 -20.43 12.92 -7.63
C ARG A 190 -20.59 13.83 -6.42
N ILE A 191 -20.35 15.12 -6.62
CA ILE A 191 -20.46 16.09 -5.52
C ILE A 191 -21.92 16.19 -5.06
N ILE A 192 -22.87 16.23 -6.01
CA ILE A 192 -24.30 16.27 -5.67
C ILE A 192 -24.67 15.01 -4.86
N GLU A 193 -24.26 13.84 -5.31
CA GLU A 193 -24.56 12.60 -4.61
C GLU A 193 -23.84 12.49 -3.26
N LEU A 194 -22.63 13.05 -3.14
CA LEU A 194 -21.93 13.15 -1.88
C LEU A 194 -22.70 14.04 -0.89
N MET A 195 -23.20 15.18 -1.33
CA MET A 195 -24.01 16.06 -0.48
C MET A 195 -25.29 15.38 -0.01
N ASN A 196 -26.01 14.71 -0.91
CA ASN A 196 -27.19 13.93 -0.57
C ASN A 196 -26.86 12.84 0.48
N LEU A 197 -25.73 12.15 0.30
CA LEU A 197 -25.28 11.13 1.26
C LEU A 197 -24.96 11.74 2.63
N LEU A 198 -24.35 12.91 2.67
CA LEU A 198 -24.01 13.58 3.92
C LEU A 198 -25.25 14.07 4.68
N GLU A 199 -26.32 14.43 3.98
CA GLU A 199 -27.62 14.74 4.58
C GLU A 199 -28.30 13.52 5.22
N GLU A 200 -28.03 12.30 4.70
CA GLU A 200 -28.56 11.05 5.25
C GLU A 200 -27.79 10.55 6.48
N VAL A 201 -26.53 11.02 6.65
CA VAL A 201 -25.66 10.53 7.72
C VAL A 201 -25.80 11.40 8.98
N GLU A 202 -26.29 10.80 10.05
CA GLU A 202 -26.26 11.41 11.37
C GLU A 202 -24.87 11.29 11.99
N GLY A 203 -24.24 12.43 12.29
CA GLY A 203 -22.97 12.48 13.00
C GLY A 203 -21.77 12.87 12.13
N LYS A 204 -20.61 12.31 12.42
CA LYS A 204 -19.34 12.68 11.77
C LYS A 204 -19.03 11.75 10.61
N ALA A 205 -18.68 12.32 9.46
CA ALA A 205 -18.25 11.59 8.28
C ALA A 205 -16.75 11.79 8.00
N ILE A 206 -16.08 10.75 7.51
CA ILE A 206 -14.72 10.83 6.98
C ILE A 206 -14.80 10.57 5.49
N ILE A 207 -14.39 11.54 4.69
CA ILE A 207 -14.40 11.45 3.22
C ILE A 207 -12.99 11.17 2.74
N TRP A 208 -12.82 10.09 1.98
CA TRP A 208 -11.55 9.73 1.35
C TRP A 208 -11.63 10.01 -0.15
N ALA A 209 -10.73 10.83 -0.63
CA ALA A 209 -10.58 11.11 -2.06
C ALA A 209 -9.22 10.64 -2.57
N HIS A 210 -9.18 10.21 -3.82
CA HIS A 210 -7.94 9.73 -4.44
C HIS A 210 -7.11 10.87 -5.01
N TRP A 211 -7.75 11.88 -5.57
CA TRP A 211 -7.10 13.00 -6.22
C TRP A 211 -7.12 14.24 -5.31
N ARG A 212 -6.02 14.97 -5.28
CA ARG A 212 -5.97 16.27 -4.55
C ARG A 212 -7.01 17.26 -5.05
N HIS A 213 -7.30 17.21 -6.34
CA HIS A 213 -8.31 18.07 -6.97
C HIS A 213 -9.73 17.80 -6.44
N ASP A 214 -10.02 16.58 -6.00
CA ASP A 214 -11.32 16.24 -5.38
C ASP A 214 -11.48 16.81 -3.96
N ILE A 215 -10.40 17.35 -3.34
CA ILE A 215 -10.37 17.83 -1.96
C ILE A 215 -10.35 19.37 -1.90
N ALA A 216 -9.88 20.00 -2.98
CA ALA A 216 -9.78 21.46 -3.08
C ALA A 216 -11.13 22.10 -3.39
#